data_9a5168d64a81ac299642872d02df9609
#
_entry.id   9a5168d64a81ac299642872d02df9609
#
_cell.length_a   1.000
_cell.length_b   1.000
_cell.length_c   1.000
_cell.angle_alpha   90.00
_cell.angle_beta   90.00
_cell.angle_gamma   90.00
#
_symmetry.space_group_name_H-M   'P 1'
#
loop_
_entity.id
_entity.type
_entity.pdbx_description
1 polymer ?
#
loop_
_entity_poly.entity_id
_entity_poly.type
_entity_poly.pdbx_seq_one_letter_code
_entity_poly.pdbx_strand_id
1 'polypeptide(L)'
;PRIYTYGHRNPQGITFRPGTNQPYVAENGPWHTDEVTALVAGGNSGWDPRPNIGGRGACPDNYCGYSPNQMGAVDPKVRSAFMPMTDTKTYPNAMKPAWTNDGLSQGLFAGTFLTGPQWKTWNGRMIIGFAGIGIHGTPVGNRLDVLDIAADGLSATRTTVSLPMPAARFPSLVQGPEGNL
;
A
#
# COMPACT_ATOMS: atom_id res chain seq x y z
N PRO A 1 2.76 -7.38 24.69
CA PRO A 1 3.74 -7.17 23.63
C PRO A 1 3.74 -5.72 23.14
N ARG A 2 4.92 -5.19 22.77
CA ARG A 2 5.04 -3.82 22.24
C ARG A 2 4.97 -3.78 20.72
N ILE A 3 4.98 -4.94 20.06
CA ILE A 3 4.90 -5.09 18.61
C ILE A 3 3.54 -5.69 18.28
N TYR A 4 2.76 -5.02 17.43
CA TYR A 4 1.46 -5.50 16.98
C TYR A 4 1.58 -6.37 15.73
N THR A 5 2.36 -5.92 14.73
CA THR A 5 2.66 -6.63 13.48
C THR A 5 4.12 -6.44 13.10
N TYR A 6 4.63 -7.27 12.20
CA TYR A 6 6.02 -7.20 11.72
C TYR A 6 6.11 -7.60 10.23
N GLY A 7 7.32 -7.59 9.67
CA GLY A 7 7.53 -7.96 8.27
C GLY A 7 7.01 -6.92 7.28
N HIS A 8 6.99 -5.66 7.68
CA HIS A 8 6.64 -4.52 6.83
C HIS A 8 7.87 -3.97 6.11
N ARG A 9 7.64 -3.41 4.92
CA ARG A 9 8.69 -2.71 4.17
C ARG A 9 8.73 -1.21 4.50
N ASN A 10 7.66 -0.51 4.18
CA ASN A 10 7.60 0.96 4.27
C ASN A 10 6.18 1.44 4.57
N PRO A 11 5.68 1.19 5.78
CA PRO A 11 4.39 1.73 6.24
C PRO A 11 4.41 3.25 6.22
N GLN A 12 3.42 3.87 5.58
CA GLN A 12 3.33 5.31 5.44
C GLN A 12 2.05 5.88 6.06
N GLY A 13 0.98 5.11 6.09
CA GLY A 13 -0.28 5.51 6.67
C GLY A 13 -0.89 4.40 7.50
N ILE A 14 -1.47 4.76 8.66
CA ILE A 14 -2.26 3.85 9.48
C ILE A 14 -3.61 4.49 9.78
N THR A 15 -4.67 3.70 9.71
CA THR A 15 -6.03 4.14 9.99
C THR A 15 -6.85 3.00 10.58
N PHE A 16 -8.02 3.31 11.14
CA PHE A 16 -8.89 2.33 11.76
C PHE A 16 -10.25 2.31 11.06
N ARG A 17 -10.74 1.11 10.75
CA ARG A 17 -12.06 0.95 10.14
C ARG A 17 -13.15 1.35 11.15
N PRO A 18 -14.05 2.28 10.81
CA PRO A 18 -15.13 2.69 11.68
C PRO A 18 -16.01 1.51 12.11
N GLY A 19 -16.43 1.51 13.37
CA GLY A 19 -17.31 0.49 13.95
C GLY A 19 -16.64 -0.83 14.33
N THR A 20 -15.41 -1.09 13.86
CA THR A 20 -14.70 -2.36 14.16
C THR A 20 -13.39 -2.15 14.91
N ASN A 21 -12.82 -0.94 14.87
CA ASN A 21 -11.45 -0.63 15.31
C ASN A 21 -10.37 -1.50 14.65
N GLN A 22 -10.68 -2.12 13.50
CA GLN A 22 -9.72 -2.89 12.72
C GLN A 22 -8.69 -1.94 12.13
N PRO A 23 -7.38 -2.08 12.49
CA PRO A 23 -6.34 -1.24 11.90
C PRO A 23 -6.02 -1.68 10.49
N TYR A 24 -5.71 -0.70 9.63
CA TYR A 24 -5.21 -0.86 8.27
C TYR A 24 -3.94 -0.07 8.09
N VAL A 25 -3.02 -0.62 7.32
CA VAL A 25 -1.80 0.07 6.91
C VAL A 25 -1.81 0.31 5.40
N ALA A 26 -1.41 1.51 5.00
CA ALA A 26 -1.05 1.85 3.62
C ALA A 26 0.47 1.79 3.50
N GLU A 27 0.97 0.97 2.60
CA GLU A 27 2.39 0.63 2.53
C GLU A 27 2.94 0.80 1.11
N ASN A 28 4.07 1.49 1.03
CA ASN A 28 4.74 1.77 -0.24
C ASN A 28 5.69 0.63 -0.60
N GLY A 29 5.53 0.09 -1.79
CA GLY A 29 6.33 -1.00 -2.32
C GLY A 29 7.73 -0.61 -2.81
N PRO A 30 8.61 -1.60 -3.05
CA PRO A 30 9.97 -1.41 -3.54
C PRO A 30 9.97 -1.22 -5.05
N TRP A 31 9.54 -0.05 -5.54
CA TRP A 31 9.36 0.22 -6.96
C TRP A 31 8.22 -0.56 -7.63
N HIS A 32 7.54 -1.43 -6.91
CA HIS A 32 6.38 -2.20 -7.36
C HIS A 32 5.44 -2.45 -6.18
N THR A 33 4.19 -2.71 -6.46
CA THR A 33 3.22 -3.31 -5.53
C THR A 33 3.05 -2.53 -4.23
N ASP A 34 2.42 -1.35 -4.31
CA ASP A 34 1.89 -0.68 -3.11
C ASP A 34 0.71 -1.50 -2.56
N GLU A 35 0.54 -1.55 -1.24
CA GLU A 35 -0.44 -2.41 -0.58
C GLU A 35 -1.25 -1.67 0.49
N VAL A 36 -2.50 -2.11 0.66
CA VAL A 36 -3.33 -1.79 1.83
C VAL A 36 -3.69 -3.09 2.51
N THR A 37 -3.30 -3.23 3.78
CA THR A 37 -3.43 -4.49 4.53
C THR A 37 -4.16 -4.27 5.84
N ALA A 38 -5.16 -5.13 6.12
CA ALA A 38 -5.77 -5.24 7.44
C ALA A 38 -4.80 -5.90 8.42
N LEU A 39 -4.48 -5.23 9.53
CA LEU A 39 -3.49 -5.72 10.49
C LEU A 39 -4.14 -6.66 11.51
N VAL A 40 -3.48 -7.79 11.76
CA VAL A 40 -3.89 -8.76 12.79
C VAL A 40 -2.79 -8.86 13.85
N ALA A 41 -3.17 -8.90 15.12
CA ALA A 41 -2.20 -9.00 16.22
C ALA A 41 -1.27 -10.20 16.05
N GLY A 42 0.05 -9.97 16.09
CA GLY A 42 1.08 -10.99 15.83
C GLY A 42 1.28 -11.30 14.34
N GLY A 43 0.59 -10.59 13.44
CA GLY A 43 0.65 -10.84 12.00
C GLY A 43 1.99 -10.45 11.39
N ASN A 44 2.40 -11.21 10.36
CA ASN A 44 3.54 -10.96 9.50
C ASN A 44 3.06 -10.39 8.17
N SER A 45 3.58 -9.24 7.73
CA SER A 45 3.26 -8.66 6.41
C SER A 45 4.01 -9.33 5.26
N GLY A 46 4.98 -10.19 5.56
CA GLY A 46 5.63 -11.04 4.57
C GLY A 46 6.78 -10.39 3.79
N TRP A 47 7.17 -9.17 4.11
CA TRP A 47 8.33 -8.54 3.48
C TRP A 47 9.63 -9.15 3.99
N ASP A 48 10.43 -9.68 3.08
CA ASP A 48 11.77 -10.16 3.36
C ASP A 48 12.72 -9.86 2.18
N PRO A 49 13.55 -8.82 2.28
CA PRO A 49 14.40 -8.37 1.18
C PRO A 49 15.70 -9.18 1.04
N ARG A 50 15.91 -10.23 1.84
CA ARG A 50 17.14 -11.02 1.78
C ARG A 50 17.32 -11.67 0.40
N PRO A 51 18.55 -11.65 -0.14
CA PRO A 51 18.84 -12.32 -1.40
C PRO A 51 18.51 -13.82 -1.35
N ASN A 52 17.96 -14.33 -2.46
CA ASN A 52 17.68 -15.75 -2.65
C ASN A 52 16.77 -16.40 -1.57
N ILE A 53 16.01 -15.60 -0.84
CA ILE A 53 15.04 -16.15 0.12
C ILE A 53 13.99 -17.00 -0.61
N GLY A 54 13.57 -18.09 0.01
CA GLY A 54 12.58 -19.00 -0.55
C GLY A 54 12.99 -19.66 -1.87
N GLY A 55 14.28 -19.70 -2.20
CA GLY A 55 14.79 -20.33 -3.42
C GLY A 55 14.42 -19.61 -4.71
N ARG A 56 14.17 -18.31 -4.67
CA ARG A 56 13.80 -17.49 -5.84
C ARG A 56 14.95 -17.26 -6.82
N GLY A 57 16.17 -17.71 -6.50
CA GLY A 57 17.33 -17.59 -7.35
C GLY A 57 18.10 -16.27 -7.17
N ALA A 58 18.99 -16.00 -8.14
CA ALA A 58 19.81 -14.80 -8.13
C ALA A 58 18.97 -13.54 -8.40
N CYS A 59 19.47 -12.42 -7.93
CA CYS A 59 18.89 -11.11 -8.18
C CYS A 59 18.86 -10.80 -9.68
N PRO A 60 17.73 -10.32 -10.25
CA PRO A 60 17.64 -10.01 -11.67
C PRO A 60 18.45 -8.77 -12.08
N ASP A 61 18.86 -7.96 -11.13
CA ASP A 61 19.75 -6.82 -11.31
C ASP A 61 20.60 -6.63 -10.04
N ASN A 62 21.31 -5.53 -9.91
CA ASN A 62 22.12 -5.23 -8.73
C ASN A 62 21.29 -4.87 -7.49
N TYR A 63 19.98 -5.02 -7.56
CA TYR A 63 19.06 -4.73 -6.48
C TYR A 63 18.63 -6.00 -5.75
N CYS A 64 19.43 -6.40 -4.79
CA CYS A 64 19.15 -7.50 -3.87
C CYS A 64 18.93 -6.95 -2.48
N GLY A 65 17.68 -6.77 -2.10
CA GLY A 65 17.34 -6.14 -0.83
C GLY A 65 16.99 -4.66 -1.00
N TYR A 66 17.39 -3.87 -0.04
CA TYR A 66 17.14 -2.43 -0.07
C TYR A 66 18.23 -1.69 -0.84
N SER A 67 17.84 -0.97 -1.90
CA SER A 67 18.72 -0.05 -2.61
C SER A 67 17.97 1.26 -2.92
N PRO A 68 18.58 2.42 -2.66
CA PRO A 68 17.99 3.71 -3.03
C PRO A 68 17.90 3.93 -4.56
N ASN A 69 18.72 3.20 -5.33
CA ASN A 69 18.78 3.31 -6.80
C ASN A 69 17.97 2.20 -7.47
N GLN A 70 16.70 2.10 -7.10
CA GLN A 70 15.81 1.00 -7.57
C GLN A 70 15.22 1.23 -8.95
N MET A 71 15.61 2.30 -9.62
CA MET A 71 15.16 2.64 -10.96
C MET A 71 15.92 1.82 -12.01
N GLY A 72 15.95 0.51 -11.80
CA GLY A 72 16.54 -0.40 -12.76
C GLY A 72 15.65 -0.64 -13.98
N ALA A 73 16.25 -1.12 -15.04
CA ALA A 73 15.57 -1.52 -16.28
C ALA A 73 14.66 -2.77 -16.11
N VAL A 74 14.57 -3.33 -14.91
CA VAL A 74 13.80 -4.54 -14.66
C VAL A 74 12.31 -4.21 -14.53
N ASP A 75 11.50 -4.91 -15.29
CA ASP A 75 10.04 -4.82 -15.25
C ASP A 75 9.53 -5.03 -13.81
N PRO A 76 8.60 -4.19 -13.32
CA PRO A 76 8.01 -4.34 -11.98
C PRO A 76 7.44 -5.73 -11.70
N LYS A 77 6.87 -6.42 -12.70
CA LYS A 77 6.36 -7.79 -12.55
C LYS A 77 7.48 -8.80 -12.31
N VAL A 78 8.59 -8.67 -13.01
CA VAL A 78 9.77 -9.52 -12.80
C VAL A 78 10.32 -9.30 -11.40
N ARG A 79 10.43 -8.04 -10.99
CA ARG A 79 10.91 -7.69 -9.66
C ARG A 79 9.97 -8.19 -8.56
N SER A 80 8.66 -8.05 -8.72
CA SER A 80 7.69 -8.52 -7.72
C SER A 80 7.67 -10.05 -7.59
N ALA A 81 7.94 -10.78 -8.66
CA ALA A 81 8.11 -12.23 -8.61
C ALA A 81 9.36 -12.65 -7.85
N PHE A 82 10.45 -11.87 -7.97
CA PHE A 82 11.70 -12.10 -7.27
C PHE A 82 11.67 -11.65 -5.81
N MET A 83 11.10 -10.48 -5.55
CA MET A 83 10.98 -9.84 -4.23
C MET A 83 9.55 -9.38 -3.99
N PRO A 84 8.61 -10.28 -3.71
CA PRO A 84 7.23 -9.88 -3.45
C PRO A 84 7.10 -9.01 -2.19
N MET A 85 6.18 -8.06 -2.21
CA MET A 85 5.86 -7.27 -1.01
C MET A 85 5.31 -8.17 0.08
N THR A 86 4.39 -9.05 -0.26
CA THR A 86 3.82 -10.07 0.63
C THR A 86 4.24 -11.45 0.14
N ASP A 87 5.28 -12.03 0.73
CA ASP A 87 5.80 -13.34 0.36
C ASP A 87 5.04 -14.48 1.02
N THR A 88 3.93 -14.88 0.42
CA THR A 88 3.13 -16.01 0.91
C THR A 88 3.76 -17.38 0.60
N LYS A 89 4.77 -17.44 -0.26
CA LYS A 89 5.49 -18.69 -0.55
C LYS A 89 6.45 -19.05 0.60
N THR A 90 7.21 -18.09 1.07
CA THR A 90 8.15 -18.29 2.21
C THR A 90 7.40 -18.21 3.55
N TYR A 91 6.38 -17.38 3.63
CA TYR A 91 5.55 -17.14 4.82
C TYR A 91 4.08 -17.43 4.52
N PRO A 92 3.63 -18.69 4.54
CA PRO A 92 2.27 -19.07 4.14
C PRO A 92 1.15 -18.38 4.94
N ASN A 93 1.47 -17.95 6.18
CA ASN A 93 0.55 -17.24 7.08
C ASN A 93 0.72 -15.71 7.01
N ALA A 94 1.42 -15.17 6.02
CA ALA A 94 1.52 -13.73 5.86
C ALA A 94 0.12 -13.11 5.65
N MET A 95 -0.08 -11.93 6.24
CA MET A 95 -1.31 -11.17 6.06
C MET A 95 -1.44 -10.77 4.58
N LYS A 96 -2.52 -11.20 3.94
CA LYS A 96 -2.78 -10.84 2.55
C LYS A 96 -3.29 -9.41 2.48
N PRO A 97 -2.81 -8.59 1.54
CA PRO A 97 -3.34 -7.25 1.35
C PRO A 97 -4.81 -7.31 0.88
N ALA A 98 -5.61 -6.39 1.38
CA ALA A 98 -6.96 -6.16 0.87
C ALA A 98 -6.93 -5.54 -0.53
N TRP A 99 -5.89 -4.77 -0.81
CA TRP A 99 -5.67 -4.14 -2.11
C TRP A 99 -4.18 -4.02 -2.42
N THR A 100 -3.87 -4.14 -3.70
CA THR A 100 -2.55 -3.86 -4.27
C THR A 100 -2.69 -3.18 -5.63
N ASN A 101 -1.74 -2.32 -5.99
CA ASN A 101 -1.73 -1.73 -7.33
C ASN A 101 -1.21 -2.69 -8.41
N ASP A 102 -0.68 -3.83 -8.01
CA ASP A 102 -0.23 -4.92 -8.87
C ASP A 102 0.60 -4.46 -10.09
N GLY A 103 1.61 -3.68 -9.82
CA GLY A 103 2.49 -3.13 -10.86
C GLY A 103 3.48 -2.15 -10.30
N LEU A 104 3.84 -1.14 -11.10
CA LEU A 104 4.75 -0.09 -10.69
C LEU A 104 4.21 0.63 -9.43
N SER A 105 5.02 0.71 -8.39
CA SER A 105 4.68 1.51 -7.21
C SER A 105 4.39 2.95 -7.62
N GLN A 106 3.37 3.53 -7.02
CA GLN A 106 2.94 4.91 -7.29
C GLN A 106 3.11 5.80 -6.06
N GLY A 107 3.82 5.29 -5.06
CA GLY A 107 4.10 6.01 -3.85
C GLY A 107 2.86 6.18 -2.98
N LEU A 108 2.27 5.06 -2.56
CA LEU A 108 1.19 5.08 -1.58
C LEU A 108 1.69 5.56 -0.23
N PHE A 109 1.20 6.73 0.20
CA PHE A 109 1.70 7.41 1.41
C PHE A 109 0.64 7.57 2.49
N ALA A 110 -0.62 7.62 2.12
CA ALA A 110 -1.67 7.96 3.07
C ALA A 110 -2.92 7.12 2.89
N GLY A 111 -3.69 7.00 3.95
CA GLY A 111 -5.01 6.44 3.91
C GLY A 111 -5.81 6.77 5.16
N THR A 112 -7.10 7.05 4.97
CA THR A 112 -8.04 7.25 6.06
C THR A 112 -9.43 6.74 5.67
N PHE A 113 -10.23 6.31 6.65
CA PHE A 113 -11.63 6.00 6.40
C PHE A 113 -12.46 7.28 6.42
N LEU A 114 -13.34 7.41 5.44
CA LEU A 114 -14.31 8.50 5.34
C LEU A 114 -15.51 8.21 6.23
N THR A 115 -15.85 9.14 7.12
CA THR A 115 -16.96 9.00 8.05
C THR A 115 -17.85 10.22 8.02
N GLY A 116 -19.15 10.00 8.00
CA GLY A 116 -20.15 11.04 8.04
C GLY A 116 -21.05 11.12 6.80
N PRO A 117 -22.23 11.70 6.94
CA PRO A 117 -23.26 11.72 5.89
C PRO A 117 -22.86 12.54 4.65
N GLN A 118 -21.93 13.48 4.78
CA GLN A 118 -21.40 14.28 3.67
C GLN A 118 -20.72 13.43 2.61
N TRP A 119 -20.18 12.27 2.98
CA TRP A 119 -19.49 11.34 2.07
C TRP A 119 -20.45 10.46 1.26
N LYS A 120 -21.75 10.46 1.57
CA LYS A 120 -22.78 9.73 0.82
C LYS A 120 -22.40 8.27 0.60
N THR A 121 -22.24 7.85 -0.65
CA THR A 121 -21.86 6.49 -1.03
C THR A 121 -20.41 6.12 -0.64
N TRP A 122 -19.58 7.08 -0.28
CA TRP A 122 -18.22 6.84 0.18
C TRP A 122 -18.09 6.72 1.70
N ASN A 123 -19.18 6.99 2.42
CA ASN A 123 -19.19 6.81 3.88
C ASN A 123 -18.82 5.36 4.25
N GLY A 124 -17.81 5.20 5.12
CA GLY A 124 -17.26 3.90 5.51
C GLY A 124 -16.20 3.33 4.56
N ARG A 125 -15.93 3.97 3.40
CA ARG A 125 -14.85 3.59 2.49
C ARG A 125 -13.53 4.21 2.89
N MET A 126 -12.42 3.59 2.48
CA MET A 126 -11.09 4.12 2.71
C MET A 126 -10.65 4.96 1.51
N ILE A 127 -10.25 6.21 1.74
CA ILE A 127 -9.55 7.00 0.74
C ILE A 127 -8.05 6.84 0.92
N ILE A 128 -7.34 6.66 -0.18
CA ILE A 128 -5.89 6.52 -0.20
C ILE A 128 -5.26 7.57 -1.09
N GLY A 129 -4.08 8.03 -0.69
CA GLY A 129 -3.36 9.11 -1.36
C GLY A 129 -1.97 8.67 -1.81
N PHE A 130 -1.62 9.10 -3.02
CA PHE A 130 -0.34 8.79 -3.62
C PHE A 130 0.52 10.04 -3.74
N ALA A 131 1.79 9.91 -3.40
CA ALA A 131 2.78 10.96 -3.65
C ALA A 131 3.25 10.98 -5.10
N GLY A 132 2.99 9.88 -5.83
CA GLY A 132 3.48 9.70 -7.19
C GLY A 132 4.97 9.38 -7.24
N ILE A 133 5.37 8.87 -8.38
CA ILE A 133 6.77 8.68 -8.75
C ILE A 133 7.11 9.65 -9.87
N GLY A 134 8.27 10.28 -9.85
CA GLY A 134 8.57 11.31 -10.85
C GLY A 134 9.93 11.93 -10.65
N ILE A 135 10.90 11.16 -10.17
CA ILE A 135 12.27 11.68 -10.00
C ILE A 135 12.91 11.95 -11.37
N HIS A 136 12.51 11.23 -12.43
CA HIS A 136 13.08 11.35 -13.77
C HIS A 136 12.00 11.23 -14.87
N GLY A 137 10.97 12.08 -14.87
CA GLY A 137 9.97 12.06 -15.94
C GLY A 137 8.59 12.58 -15.55
N THR A 138 7.61 12.25 -16.34
CA THR A 138 6.22 12.62 -16.06
C THR A 138 5.76 11.95 -14.75
N PRO A 139 5.28 12.72 -13.77
CA PRO A 139 4.76 12.17 -12.53
C PRO A 139 3.63 11.17 -12.80
N VAL A 140 3.73 9.99 -12.18
CA VAL A 140 2.70 8.94 -12.25
C VAL A 140 2.14 8.72 -10.86
N GLY A 141 0.82 8.62 -10.73
CA GLY A 141 0.18 8.28 -9.48
C GLY A 141 -0.15 9.45 -8.55
N ASN A 142 0.04 10.69 -8.98
CA ASN A 142 -0.33 11.87 -8.19
C ASN A 142 -1.86 12.02 -8.13
N ARG A 143 -2.52 11.21 -7.29
CA ARG A 143 -3.98 11.14 -7.22
C ARG A 143 -4.49 10.64 -5.87
N LEU A 144 -5.81 10.63 -5.75
CA LEU A 144 -6.56 9.93 -4.72
C LEU A 144 -7.35 8.77 -5.34
N ASP A 145 -7.44 7.67 -4.62
CA ASP A 145 -8.35 6.57 -4.94
C ASP A 145 -9.23 6.26 -3.72
N VAL A 146 -10.44 5.79 -3.95
CA VAL A 146 -11.35 5.28 -2.92
C VAL A 146 -11.40 3.77 -3.02
N LEU A 147 -11.20 3.09 -1.90
CA LEU A 147 -11.30 1.65 -1.76
C LEU A 147 -12.59 1.28 -1.04
N ASP A 148 -13.39 0.46 -1.67
CA ASP A 148 -14.52 -0.24 -1.06
C ASP A 148 -14.02 -1.59 -0.57
N ILE A 149 -13.65 -1.65 0.71
CA ILE A 149 -13.06 -2.85 1.32
C ILE A 149 -14.18 -3.77 1.79
N ALA A 150 -14.13 -5.01 1.36
CA ALA A 150 -15.08 -6.05 1.76
C ALA A 150 -15.16 -6.20 3.30
N ALA A 151 -16.23 -6.80 3.78
CA ALA A 151 -16.47 -6.94 5.21
C ALA A 151 -15.40 -7.79 5.92
N ASP A 152 -14.85 -8.80 5.22
CA ASP A 152 -13.77 -9.67 5.70
C ASP A 152 -12.39 -8.99 5.72
N GLY A 153 -12.26 -7.80 5.08
CA GLY A 153 -11.00 -7.06 5.00
C GLY A 153 -9.97 -7.66 4.03
N LEU A 154 -10.33 -8.66 3.23
CA LEU A 154 -9.39 -9.42 2.39
C LEU A 154 -9.43 -9.03 0.92
N SER A 155 -10.34 -8.15 0.54
CA SER A 155 -10.44 -7.64 -0.83
C SER A 155 -11.00 -6.23 -0.85
N ALA A 156 -10.68 -5.48 -1.93
CA ALA A 156 -11.24 -4.16 -2.15
C ALA A 156 -11.43 -3.88 -3.64
N THR A 157 -12.46 -3.10 -3.96
CA THR A 157 -12.62 -2.47 -5.27
C THR A 157 -12.13 -1.03 -5.21
N ARG A 158 -11.48 -0.57 -6.29
CA ARG A 158 -10.89 0.75 -6.38
C ARG A 158 -11.64 1.66 -7.35
N THR A 159 -11.84 2.91 -6.96
CA THR A 159 -12.32 3.98 -7.81
C THR A 159 -11.36 5.18 -7.72
N THR A 160 -10.85 5.64 -8.85
CA THR A 160 -10.03 6.87 -8.89
C THR A 160 -10.91 8.09 -8.70
N VAL A 161 -10.48 9.00 -7.82
CA VAL A 161 -11.20 10.25 -7.54
C VAL A 161 -10.79 11.31 -8.56
N SER A 162 -11.76 11.85 -9.29
CA SER A 162 -11.55 13.02 -10.13
C SER A 162 -11.66 14.28 -9.27
N LEU A 163 -10.56 15.00 -9.13
CA LEU A 163 -10.53 16.27 -8.40
C LEU A 163 -10.54 17.43 -9.39
N PRO A 164 -11.24 18.55 -9.08
CA PRO A 164 -11.24 19.78 -9.89
C PRO A 164 -9.96 20.60 -9.64
N MET A 165 -8.80 19.94 -9.62
CA MET A 165 -7.49 20.54 -9.37
C MET A 165 -6.42 19.77 -10.14
N PRO A 166 -5.26 20.37 -10.39
CA PRO A 166 -4.13 19.66 -10.98
C PRO A 166 -3.72 18.45 -10.16
N ALA A 167 -3.11 17.47 -10.82
CA ALA A 167 -2.52 16.30 -10.16
C ALA A 167 -1.54 16.76 -9.06
N ALA A 168 -1.72 16.25 -7.86
CA ALA A 168 -0.96 16.66 -6.67
C ALA A 168 -0.46 15.44 -5.90
N ARG A 169 0.54 15.67 -5.06
CA ARG A 169 1.06 14.68 -4.12
C ARG A 169 0.22 14.71 -2.85
N PHE A 170 -0.16 13.53 -2.35
CA PHE A 170 -0.96 13.39 -1.15
C PHE A 170 -0.17 12.60 -0.08
N PRO A 171 0.76 13.25 0.63
CA PRO A 171 1.59 12.58 1.63
C PRO A 171 0.85 12.30 2.94
N SER A 172 -0.29 12.93 3.16
CA SER A 172 -1.12 12.75 4.34
C SER A 172 -2.59 12.95 3.99
N LEU A 173 -3.46 12.21 4.66
CA LEU A 173 -4.91 12.34 4.58
C LEU A 173 -5.48 12.22 5.99
N VAL A 174 -6.14 13.26 6.45
CA VAL A 174 -6.75 13.31 7.78
C VAL A 174 -8.15 13.88 7.66
N GLN A 175 -9.12 13.18 8.21
CA GLN A 175 -10.46 13.72 8.33
C GLN A 175 -10.54 14.61 9.59
N GLY A 176 -10.91 15.86 9.41
CA GLY A 176 -11.09 16.81 10.49
C GLY A 176 -12.37 16.54 11.31
N PRO A 177 -12.54 17.23 12.45
CA PRO A 177 -13.71 17.05 13.31
C PRO A 177 -15.03 17.40 12.63
N GLU A 178 -15.01 18.30 11.66
CA GLU A 178 -16.17 18.66 10.81
C GLU A 178 -16.48 17.60 9.74
N GLY A 179 -15.68 16.54 9.67
CA GLY A 179 -15.83 15.48 8.70
C GLY A 179 -15.27 15.77 7.30
N ASN A 180 -14.62 16.91 7.09
CA ASN A 180 -13.92 17.24 5.85
C ASN A 180 -12.54 16.55 5.80
N LEU A 181 -12.05 16.29 4.58
CA LEU A 181 -10.73 15.74 4.34
C LEU A 181 -9.74 16.87 4.08
#